data_190fae66a8b8924a1f7c81e9415f0f94
#
_entry.id   190fae66a8b8924a1f7c81e9415f0f94
#
_cell.length_a   1.000
_cell.length_b   1.000
_cell.length_c   1.000
_cell.angle_alpha   90.00
_cell.angle_beta   90.00
_cell.angle_gamma   90.00
#
_symmetry.space_group_name_H-M   'P 1'
#
loop_
_entity.id
_entity.type
_entity.pdbx_description
1 polymer ?
#
loop_
_entity_poly.entity_id
_entity_poly.type
_entity_poly.pdbx_seq_one_letter_code
_entity_poly.pdbx_strand_id
1 'polypeptide(L)'
;SGQLPIDPKTGELVSDDIKKATRQSLENVKAVLEAGGSSVGKIVKVLILLNDINDFAAMNEVYNEFFEGTEYPARSAFEVATLPKNALIEIEAVGHI
;
A
#
# COMPACT_ATOMS: atom_id res chain seq x y z
N SER A 1 -0.43 2.88 10.29
CA SER A 1 -0.82 1.48 10.47
C SER A 1 -0.75 0.73 9.14
N GLY A 2 -0.60 -0.58 9.22
CA GLY A 2 -0.57 -1.42 8.03
C GLY A 2 -1.94 -1.59 7.40
N GLN A 3 -2.02 -1.42 6.07
CA GLN A 3 -3.26 -1.56 5.33
C GLN A 3 -3.20 -2.76 4.40
N LEU A 4 -4.08 -3.72 4.67
CA LEU A 4 -4.35 -4.83 3.78
C LEU A 4 -5.19 -4.35 2.59
N PRO A 5 -5.18 -5.06 1.45
CA PRO A 5 -5.97 -4.67 0.29
C PRO A 5 -7.44 -5.07 0.42
N ILE A 6 -8.09 -4.57 1.46
CA ILE A 6 -9.50 -4.84 1.73
C ILE A 6 -10.34 -3.71 1.14
N ASP A 7 -11.31 -4.07 0.31
CA ASP A 7 -12.26 -3.11 -0.24
C ASP A 7 -13.20 -2.65 0.89
N PRO A 8 -13.20 -1.37 1.26
CA PRO A 8 -14.01 -0.89 2.37
C PRO A 8 -15.53 -0.97 2.09
N LYS A 9 -15.94 -1.08 0.84
CA LYS A 9 -17.35 -1.18 0.47
C LYS A 9 -17.90 -2.58 0.69
N THR A 10 -17.08 -3.61 0.47
CA THR A 10 -17.53 -5.01 0.55
C THR A 10 -16.95 -5.74 1.75
N GLY A 11 -15.84 -5.25 2.32
CA GLY A 11 -15.11 -5.94 3.36
C GLY A 11 -14.29 -7.11 2.84
N GLU A 12 -14.24 -7.31 1.53
CA GLU A 12 -13.52 -8.43 0.92
C GLU A 12 -12.08 -8.08 0.57
N LEU A 13 -11.21 -9.07 0.67
CA LEU A 13 -9.81 -8.95 0.30
C LEU A 13 -9.66 -9.01 -1.21
N VAL A 14 -8.92 -8.06 -1.79
CA VAL A 14 -8.51 -8.13 -3.21
C VAL A 14 -7.33 -9.08 -3.28
N SER A 15 -7.54 -10.27 -3.83
CA SER A 15 -6.55 -11.35 -3.79
C SER A 15 -6.27 -12.01 -5.16
N ASP A 16 -6.85 -11.51 -6.22
CA ASP A 16 -6.75 -12.10 -7.55
C ASP A 16 -5.66 -11.47 -8.44
N ASP A 17 -5.17 -10.28 -8.08
CA ASP A 17 -4.25 -9.51 -8.93
C ASP A 17 -3.42 -8.57 -8.06
N ILE A 18 -2.09 -8.70 -8.15
CA ILE A 18 -1.17 -7.87 -7.35
C ILE A 18 -1.33 -6.37 -7.64
N LYS A 19 -1.58 -5.97 -8.88
CA LYS A 19 -1.75 -4.56 -9.20
C LYS A 19 -3.01 -3.99 -8.57
N LYS A 20 -4.12 -4.72 -8.64
CA LYS A 20 -5.37 -4.31 -7.98
C LYS A 20 -5.21 -4.28 -6.47
N ALA A 21 -4.53 -5.29 -5.90
CA ALA A 21 -4.28 -5.35 -4.47
C ALA A 21 -3.42 -4.17 -4.01
N THR A 22 -2.37 -3.85 -4.74
CA THR A 22 -1.50 -2.72 -4.44
C THR A 22 -2.29 -1.42 -4.45
N ARG A 23 -3.10 -1.20 -5.49
CA ARG A 23 -3.93 0.00 -5.61
C ARG A 23 -4.88 0.12 -4.42
N GLN A 24 -5.53 -0.98 -4.04
CA GLN A 24 -6.47 -0.97 -2.92
C GLN A 24 -5.77 -0.64 -1.59
N SER A 25 -4.60 -1.25 -1.33
CA SER A 25 -3.85 -0.94 -0.12
C SER A 25 -3.42 0.53 -0.08
N LEU A 26 -2.96 1.08 -1.20
CA LEU A 26 -2.56 2.49 -1.27
C LEU A 26 -3.75 3.44 -1.09
N GLU A 27 -4.91 3.12 -1.67
CA GLU A 27 -6.12 3.91 -1.46
C GLU A 27 -6.56 3.87 0.01
N ASN A 28 -6.40 2.73 0.68
CA ASN A 28 -6.71 2.61 2.10
C ASN A 28 -5.75 3.44 2.96
N VAL A 29 -4.45 3.44 2.63
CA VAL A 29 -3.45 4.29 3.28
C VAL A 29 -3.84 5.76 3.12
N LYS A 30 -4.20 6.17 1.91
CA LYS A 30 -4.63 7.55 1.63
C LYS A 30 -5.84 7.94 2.49
N ALA A 31 -6.85 7.06 2.54
CA ALA A 31 -8.06 7.34 3.30
C ALA A 31 -7.78 7.52 4.79
N VAL A 32 -6.94 6.66 5.37
CA VAL A 32 -6.57 6.76 6.79
C VAL A 32 -5.80 8.04 7.07
N LEU A 33 -4.84 8.39 6.22
CA LEU A 33 -4.06 9.62 6.38
C LEU A 33 -4.94 10.86 6.28
N GLU A 34 -5.84 10.89 5.30
CA GLU A 34 -6.74 12.03 5.12
C GLU A 34 -7.69 12.18 6.30
N ALA A 35 -8.18 11.07 6.84
CA ALA A 35 -9.02 11.10 8.04
C ALA A 35 -8.26 11.67 9.24
N GLY A 36 -6.95 11.49 9.29
CA GLY A 36 -6.08 12.03 10.35
C GLY A 36 -5.57 13.44 10.09
N GLY A 37 -5.98 14.07 9.00
CA GLY A 37 -5.54 15.45 8.69
C GLY A 37 -4.27 15.54 7.86
N SER A 38 -3.79 14.42 7.32
CA SER A 38 -2.62 14.36 6.44
C SER A 38 -3.04 14.24 4.96
N SER A 39 -2.12 13.86 4.10
CA SER A 39 -2.37 13.63 2.69
C SER A 39 -1.23 12.83 2.08
N VAL A 40 -1.44 12.35 0.84
CA VAL A 40 -0.41 11.59 0.11
C VAL A 40 0.89 12.37 -0.02
N GLY A 41 0.81 13.67 -0.34
CA GLY A 41 2.01 14.52 -0.48
C GLY A 41 2.79 14.74 0.81
N LYS A 42 2.24 14.34 1.96
CA LYS A 42 2.87 14.48 3.27
C LYS A 42 3.40 13.15 3.82
N ILE A 43 3.38 12.11 3.02
CA ILE A 43 3.97 10.81 3.40
C ILE A 43 5.49 10.92 3.33
N VAL A 44 6.17 10.52 4.40
CA VAL A 44 7.62 10.57 4.50
C VAL A 44 8.28 9.20 4.43
N LYS A 45 7.54 8.15 4.76
CA LYS A 45 8.08 6.78 4.75
C LYS A 45 6.98 5.78 4.45
N VAL A 46 7.32 4.77 3.63
CA VAL A 46 6.43 3.66 3.29
C VAL A 46 7.17 2.35 3.53
N LEU A 47 6.47 1.37 4.09
CA LEU A 47 6.92 -0.01 4.21
C LEU A 47 5.96 -0.88 3.42
N ILE A 48 6.50 -1.66 2.49
CA ILE A 48 5.71 -2.59 1.68
C ILE A 48 6.13 -4.01 1.97
N LEU A 49 5.17 -4.82 2.39
CA LEU A 49 5.36 -6.24 2.68
C LEU A 49 4.66 -7.05 1.59
N LEU A 50 5.41 -7.94 0.93
CA LEU A 50 4.90 -8.77 -0.16
C LEU A 50 4.86 -10.22 0.27
N ASN A 51 3.83 -10.93 -0.18
CA ASN A 51 3.77 -12.38 -0.03
C ASN A 51 4.76 -13.09 -0.96
N ASP A 52 5.07 -12.47 -2.10
CA ASP A 52 5.98 -13.02 -3.11
C ASP A 52 6.79 -11.89 -3.73
N ILE A 53 8.11 -11.95 -3.60
CA ILE A 53 9.01 -10.91 -4.14
C ILE A 53 8.93 -10.80 -5.66
N ASN A 54 8.48 -11.84 -6.35
CA ASN A 54 8.29 -11.80 -7.80
C ASN A 54 7.19 -10.82 -8.23
N ASP A 55 6.36 -10.37 -7.28
CA ASP A 55 5.34 -9.35 -7.54
C ASP A 55 5.89 -7.92 -7.44
N PHE A 56 7.19 -7.76 -7.16
CA PHE A 56 7.77 -6.44 -6.91
C PHE A 56 7.61 -5.50 -8.10
N ALA A 57 7.91 -5.93 -9.31
CA ALA A 57 7.85 -5.07 -10.49
C ALA A 57 6.41 -4.58 -10.76
N ALA A 58 5.43 -5.46 -10.65
CA ALA A 58 4.02 -5.10 -10.85
C ALA A 58 3.53 -4.14 -9.75
N MET A 59 3.89 -4.41 -8.51
CA MET A 59 3.60 -3.53 -7.38
C MET A 59 4.20 -2.15 -7.63
N ASN A 60 5.46 -2.11 -8.08
CA ASN A 60 6.19 -0.86 -8.23
C ASN A 60 5.59 0.03 -9.32
N GLU A 61 5.02 -0.54 -10.38
CA GLU A 61 4.30 0.23 -11.39
C GLU A 61 3.14 1.01 -10.77
N VAL A 62 2.32 0.35 -9.96
CA VAL A 62 1.17 0.98 -9.31
C VAL A 62 1.63 1.99 -8.27
N TYR A 63 2.68 1.65 -7.51
CA TYR A 63 3.29 2.56 -6.55
C TYR A 63 3.73 3.87 -7.21
N ASN A 64 4.43 3.77 -8.33
CA ASN A 64 4.91 4.95 -9.05
C ASN A 64 3.76 5.81 -9.59
N GLU A 65 2.71 5.19 -10.12
CA GLU A 65 1.52 5.91 -10.56
C GLU A 65 0.87 6.66 -9.39
N PHE A 66 0.77 6.00 -8.24
CA PHE A 66 0.11 6.58 -7.06
C PHE A 66 0.84 7.83 -6.56
N PHE A 67 2.16 7.80 -6.56
CA PHE A 67 2.98 8.92 -6.08
C PHE A 67 3.40 9.90 -7.18
N GLU A 68 2.96 9.69 -8.42
CA GLU A 68 3.28 10.59 -9.52
C GLU A 68 2.83 12.02 -9.19
N GLY A 69 3.72 12.98 -9.42
CA GLY A 69 3.46 14.39 -9.12
C GLY A 69 3.76 14.80 -7.68
N THR A 70 4.21 13.88 -6.83
CA THR A 70 4.63 14.17 -5.46
C THR A 70 6.11 13.84 -5.30
N GLU A 71 6.71 14.26 -4.18
CA GLU A 71 8.03 13.78 -3.79
C GLU A 71 7.89 12.34 -3.32
N TYR A 72 8.73 11.45 -3.86
CA TYR A 72 8.69 10.05 -3.48
C TYR A 72 9.21 9.89 -2.06
N PRO A 73 8.45 9.24 -1.17
CA PRO A 73 8.90 9.02 0.20
C PRO A 73 10.03 7.98 0.29
N ALA A 74 10.72 7.97 1.43
CA ALA A 74 11.60 6.86 1.75
C ALA A 74 10.80 5.57 1.78
N ARG A 75 11.38 4.45 1.31
CA ARG A 75 10.64 3.19 1.21
C ARG A 75 11.54 2.00 1.45
N SER A 76 10.98 0.99 2.13
CA SER A 76 11.51 -0.38 2.16
C SER A 76 10.44 -1.32 1.61
N ALA A 77 10.86 -2.36 0.90
CA ALA A 77 9.96 -3.37 0.37
C ALA A 77 10.65 -4.73 0.40
N PHE A 78 10.00 -5.74 0.96
CA PHE A 78 10.55 -7.09 1.02
C PHE A 78 9.45 -8.14 1.16
N GLU A 79 9.85 -9.39 0.90
CA GLU A 79 8.96 -10.53 1.08
C GLU A 79 8.88 -10.91 2.55
N VAL A 80 7.70 -11.32 3.01
CA VAL A 80 7.48 -11.87 4.34
C VAL A 80 6.93 -13.29 4.23
N ALA A 81 7.04 -14.05 5.32
CA ALA A 81 6.60 -15.43 5.33
C ALA A 81 5.09 -15.56 5.09
N THR A 82 4.29 -14.72 5.75
CA THR A 82 2.83 -14.76 5.65
C THR A 82 2.25 -13.43 6.06
N LEU A 83 1.24 -12.98 5.34
CA LEU A 83 0.47 -11.79 5.70
C LEU A 83 -0.88 -12.20 6.29
N PRO A 84 -1.49 -11.34 7.12
CA PRO A 84 -2.84 -11.61 7.61
C PRO A 84 -3.81 -11.88 6.45
N LYS A 85 -4.72 -12.83 6.65
CA LYS A 85 -5.72 -13.25 5.65
C LYS A 85 -5.09 -13.79 4.35
N ASN A 86 -3.81 -14.17 4.38
CA ASN A 86 -3.07 -14.60 3.19
C ASN A 86 -3.07 -13.53 2.10
N ALA A 87 -3.01 -12.27 2.49
CA ALA A 87 -2.99 -11.15 1.55
C ALA A 87 -1.74 -11.19 0.67
N LEU A 88 -1.85 -10.63 -0.53
CA LEU A 88 -0.71 -10.50 -1.46
C LEU A 88 0.26 -9.42 -1.04
N ILE A 89 -0.24 -8.42 -0.33
CA ILE A 89 0.52 -7.22 0.02
C ILE A 89 -0.06 -6.59 1.28
N GLU A 90 0.80 -5.90 2.03
CA GLU A 90 0.39 -5.01 3.10
C GLU A 90 1.26 -3.76 3.02
N ILE A 91 0.68 -2.58 3.19
CA ILE A 91 1.40 -1.32 3.08
C ILE A 91 1.18 -0.49 4.34
N GLU A 92 2.29 -0.03 4.91
CA GLU A 92 2.30 0.87 6.05
C GLU A 92 2.94 2.19 5.62
N ALA A 93 2.38 3.31 6.06
CA ALA A 93 2.95 4.61 5.75
C ALA A 93 2.95 5.50 6.98
N VAL A 94 3.91 6.43 6.99
CA VAL A 94 3.99 7.50 7.99
C VAL A 94 3.90 8.82 7.24
N GLY A 95 2.96 9.66 7.63
CA GLY A 95 2.80 11.01 7.10
C GLY A 95 2.73 12.01 8.25
N HIS A 96 2.93 13.28 7.92
CA HIS A 96 2.78 14.36 8.91
C HIS A 96 1.54 15.20 8.61
N ILE A 97 1.16 16.04 9.53
CA ILE A 97 0.01 16.95 9.37
C ILE A 97 0.41 18.26 8.71
#